data_c6420cf47a22f6b7b7140da02b65f719
#
_entry.id   c6420cf47a22f6b7b7140da02b65f719
#
_cell.length_a   1.000
_cell.length_b   1.000
_cell.length_c   1.000
_cell.angle_alpha   90.00
_cell.angle_beta   90.00
_cell.angle_gamma   90.00
#
_symmetry.space_group_name_H-M   'P 1'
#
loop_
_entity.id
_entity.type
_entity.pdbx_description
1 polymer ?
#
loop_
_entity_poly.entity_id
_entity_poly.type
_entity_poly.pdbx_seq_one_letter_code
_entity_poly.pdbx_strand_id
1 'polypeptide(L)'
;MNIRLLIVMSFLAIVTAPTFGGSRADVLKELNSSASTEGSEDVKSWRIFFDACIEMTDPPFPLSDTFDMNTVWPGMEDWPKVVAWTQENEHMAGVFIESANRALIGLPYGAENVPEEYLTNDIIAEIGVDGQLHSFHFGYVHSVKLACLWSTAELYRQFEAGSTKQAIRLLMSELIVLRKFCDREFLKEQLTFMPMLADALSNTRDMFYTYRESLSPAQFRSFAKEGIPYLRADSARLLMPEGDRVVGKALVSELFTATGDPDPAQFREVLTDVQASQEPLTRFGAAKYWKSNASEHHGRDTSLDRLNKIYNDWWRRWKFRQFHPQLTVDSEFKKSNPVKYAAVIMIIRDIQDLFLERDLLATKINGTAVSAALCGYKNHYGVYPASIKMMYAQLLHRANNLDMFRKLPLRSEADWSLYAYPVGVFHYRKIDKKTRIEVSKLEMFVQAGQCLLYSESLDNEDDRGLDGGKDLILWPPLKMLQRKAGLLK
;
A
#
# COMPACT_ATOMS: atom_id res chain seq x y z
N MET A 1 35.59 -21.29 -29.90
CA MET A 1 36.13 -22.36 -29.02
C MET A 1 35.50 -22.12 -27.65
N ASN A 2 34.34 -22.79 -27.42
CA ASN A 2 33.50 -22.57 -26.23
C ASN A 2 33.99 -23.45 -25.10
N ILE A 3 34.37 -22.83 -24.00
CA ILE A 3 34.67 -23.53 -22.76
C ILE A 3 33.41 -23.40 -21.90
N ARG A 4 32.60 -24.46 -21.85
CA ARG A 4 31.52 -24.61 -20.85
C ARG A 4 32.16 -25.06 -19.52
N LEU A 5 32.06 -24.22 -18.52
CA LEU A 5 32.41 -24.54 -17.16
C LEU A 5 31.33 -25.43 -16.55
N LEU A 6 31.63 -26.69 -16.34
CA LEU A 6 30.78 -27.64 -15.61
C LEU A 6 31.01 -27.39 -14.10
N ILE A 7 30.04 -26.80 -13.41
CA ILE A 7 30.03 -26.73 -11.94
C ILE A 7 29.43 -28.03 -11.44
N VAL A 8 30.27 -28.90 -10.91
CA VAL A 8 29.85 -30.11 -10.18
C VAL A 8 29.41 -29.67 -8.77
N MET A 9 28.11 -29.64 -8.51
CA MET A 9 27.58 -29.50 -7.16
C MET A 9 27.82 -30.80 -6.39
N SER A 10 28.75 -30.77 -5.45
CA SER A 10 28.90 -31.81 -4.44
C SER A 10 27.83 -31.65 -3.38
N PHE A 11 26.80 -32.50 -3.40
CA PHE A 11 25.84 -32.61 -2.30
C PHE A 11 26.56 -33.18 -1.08
N LEU A 12 26.93 -32.34 -0.13
CA LEU A 12 27.22 -32.76 1.23
C LEU A 12 25.88 -32.95 1.95
N ALA A 13 25.49 -34.18 2.22
CA ALA A 13 24.36 -34.46 3.09
C ALA A 13 24.74 -34.03 4.52
N ILE A 14 24.34 -32.83 4.90
CA ILE A 14 24.38 -32.40 6.29
C ILE A 14 23.22 -33.10 6.98
N VAL A 15 23.54 -34.05 7.86
CA VAL A 15 22.59 -34.63 8.81
C VAL A 15 22.19 -33.52 9.77
N THR A 16 21.11 -32.82 9.48
CA THR A 16 20.54 -31.82 10.38
C THR A 16 19.88 -32.55 11.54
N ALA A 17 20.36 -32.26 12.75
CA ALA A 17 19.63 -32.58 13.99
C ALA A 17 18.21 -31.98 13.89
N PRO A 18 17.17 -32.59 14.49
CA PRO A 18 15.83 -32.05 14.45
C PRO A 18 15.82 -30.66 15.09
N THR A 19 15.74 -29.63 14.28
CA THR A 19 15.53 -28.25 14.72
C THR A 19 14.10 -28.14 15.26
N PHE A 20 13.95 -27.76 16.52
CA PHE A 20 12.67 -27.45 17.17
C PHE A 20 12.04 -26.12 16.69
N GLY A 21 12.63 -25.49 15.71
CA GLY A 21 12.07 -24.35 14.95
C GLY A 21 11.25 -24.87 13.78
N GLY A 22 10.15 -24.18 13.40
CA GLY A 22 9.41 -24.50 12.18
C GLY A 22 10.34 -24.42 10.98
N SER A 23 10.39 -25.47 10.16
CA SER A 23 11.19 -25.46 8.94
C SER A 23 10.69 -24.37 7.98
N ARG A 24 11.54 -23.91 7.03
CA ARG A 24 11.09 -23.03 5.94
C ARG A 24 9.82 -23.57 5.25
N ALA A 25 9.74 -24.89 5.10
CA ALA A 25 8.55 -25.54 4.52
C ALA A 25 7.28 -25.34 5.37
N ASP A 26 7.39 -25.39 6.70
CA ASP A 26 6.25 -25.13 7.60
C ASP A 26 5.82 -23.65 7.52
N VAL A 27 6.79 -22.72 7.48
CA VAL A 27 6.55 -21.30 7.30
C VAL A 27 5.81 -21.03 5.99
N LEU A 28 6.29 -21.57 4.87
CA LEU A 28 5.66 -21.42 3.56
C LEU A 28 4.25 -22.05 3.52
N LYS A 29 4.06 -23.18 4.16
CA LYS A 29 2.75 -23.81 4.27
C LYS A 29 1.76 -22.92 5.03
N GLU A 30 2.18 -22.33 6.16
CA GLU A 30 1.34 -21.41 6.94
C GLU A 30 1.01 -20.15 6.13
N LEU A 31 1.99 -19.54 5.46
CA LEU A 31 1.81 -18.36 4.61
C LEU A 31 0.86 -18.64 3.43
N ASN A 32 1.01 -19.78 2.76
CA ASN A 32 0.17 -20.14 1.62
C ASN A 32 -1.24 -20.62 2.01
N SER A 33 -1.50 -20.77 3.31
CA SER A 33 -2.84 -21.00 3.88
C SER A 33 -3.47 -19.72 4.43
N SER A 34 -2.87 -18.55 4.17
CA SER A 34 -3.38 -17.26 4.63
C SER A 34 -4.52 -16.73 3.75
N ALA A 35 -5.27 -15.76 4.27
CA ALA A 35 -6.40 -15.15 3.57
C ALA A 35 -6.02 -14.45 2.24
N SER A 36 -4.77 -14.03 2.08
CA SER A 36 -4.28 -13.39 0.86
C SER A 36 -3.88 -14.38 -0.24
N THR A 37 -3.74 -15.67 0.09
CA THR A 37 -3.18 -16.68 -0.80
C THR A 37 -4.07 -17.91 -0.94
N GLU A 38 -4.80 -18.31 0.13
CA GLU A 38 -5.64 -19.50 0.12
C GLU A 38 -6.89 -19.33 -0.74
N GLY A 39 -7.18 -20.35 -1.54
CA GLY A 39 -8.37 -20.41 -2.38
C GLY A 39 -8.14 -21.24 -3.64
N SER A 40 -9.23 -21.58 -4.32
CA SER A 40 -9.17 -22.23 -5.63
C SER A 40 -8.64 -21.27 -6.71
N GLU A 41 -8.09 -21.80 -7.79
CA GLU A 41 -7.46 -20.97 -8.84
C GLU A 41 -8.47 -20.05 -9.54
N ASP A 42 -9.75 -20.37 -9.56
CA ASP A 42 -10.81 -19.55 -10.12
C ASP A 42 -11.10 -18.26 -9.33
N VAL A 43 -10.71 -18.18 -8.05
CA VAL A 43 -10.83 -16.95 -7.25
C VAL A 43 -9.57 -16.11 -7.22
N LYS A 44 -8.44 -16.62 -7.77
CA LYS A 44 -7.13 -15.98 -7.81
C LYS A 44 -6.91 -15.27 -9.14
N SER A 45 -6.17 -14.16 -9.12
CA SER A 45 -5.81 -13.39 -10.32
C SER A 45 -4.33 -13.41 -10.67
N TRP A 46 -3.47 -13.98 -9.84
CA TRP A 46 -2.01 -13.85 -10.01
C TRP A 46 -1.51 -14.33 -11.37
N ARG A 47 -2.01 -15.49 -11.88
CA ARG A 47 -1.61 -15.97 -13.19
C ARG A 47 -2.06 -15.02 -14.30
N ILE A 48 -3.34 -14.65 -14.31
CA ILE A 48 -3.89 -13.71 -15.30
C ILE A 48 -3.09 -12.41 -15.33
N PHE A 49 -2.73 -11.90 -14.16
CA PHE A 49 -2.02 -10.64 -14.03
C PHE A 49 -0.55 -10.75 -14.45
N PHE A 50 0.17 -11.75 -13.93
CA PHE A 50 1.61 -11.84 -14.16
C PHE A 50 1.99 -12.50 -15.49
N ASP A 51 1.19 -13.42 -16.05
CA ASP A 51 1.39 -13.91 -17.41
C ASP A 51 1.37 -12.72 -18.39
N ALA A 52 0.41 -11.83 -18.24
CA ALA A 52 0.34 -10.63 -19.07
C ALA A 52 1.48 -9.62 -18.79
N CYS A 53 1.98 -9.54 -17.55
CA CYS A 53 3.17 -8.71 -17.26
C CYS A 53 4.43 -9.23 -17.95
N ILE A 54 4.58 -10.54 -18.12
CA ILE A 54 5.71 -11.15 -18.87
C ILE A 54 5.66 -10.78 -20.34
N GLU A 55 4.46 -10.64 -20.90
CA GLU A 55 4.24 -10.27 -22.30
C GLU A 55 4.41 -8.76 -22.57
N MET A 56 4.47 -7.93 -21.51
CA MET A 56 4.62 -6.48 -21.68
C MET A 56 5.96 -6.11 -22.28
N THR A 57 5.94 -5.19 -23.25
CA THR A 57 7.16 -4.54 -23.75
C THR A 57 7.67 -3.50 -22.75
N ASP A 58 8.98 -3.25 -22.77
CA ASP A 58 9.61 -2.26 -21.91
C ASP A 58 9.08 -0.83 -22.20
N PRO A 59 8.95 0.03 -21.18
CA PRO A 59 8.56 1.41 -21.35
C PRO A 59 9.63 2.20 -22.14
N PRO A 60 9.24 3.26 -22.88
CA PRO A 60 10.13 4.01 -23.76
C PRO A 60 11.13 4.93 -23.02
N PHE A 61 11.34 4.74 -21.75
CA PHE A 61 12.27 5.48 -20.90
C PHE A 61 12.89 4.54 -19.86
N PRO A 62 14.11 4.86 -19.38
CA PRO A 62 14.78 4.00 -18.41
C PRO A 62 13.98 3.94 -17.10
N LEU A 63 13.71 2.73 -16.64
CA LEU A 63 13.17 2.50 -15.30
C LEU A 63 14.27 2.84 -14.30
N SER A 64 14.03 3.82 -13.45
CA SER A 64 14.87 4.11 -12.29
C SER A 64 14.26 3.52 -11.03
N ASP A 65 15.07 3.29 -9.99
CA ASP A 65 14.58 2.85 -8.68
C ASP A 65 13.57 3.85 -8.06
N THR A 66 13.58 5.09 -8.54
CA THR A 66 12.68 6.18 -8.14
C THR A 66 11.48 6.35 -9.08
N PHE A 67 11.24 5.35 -9.92
CA PHE A 67 10.16 5.39 -10.87
C PHE A 67 8.80 5.47 -10.19
N ASP A 68 8.06 6.55 -10.47
CA ASP A 68 6.81 6.91 -9.84
C ASP A 68 5.70 7.07 -10.89
N MET A 69 4.52 6.49 -10.65
CA MET A 69 3.32 6.70 -11.47
C MET A 69 2.96 8.19 -11.61
N ASN A 70 3.40 9.03 -10.69
CA ASN A 70 3.16 10.47 -10.73
C ASN A 70 4.00 11.20 -11.79
N THR A 71 5.03 10.56 -12.35
CA THR A 71 5.88 11.17 -13.37
C THR A 71 5.26 11.14 -14.78
N VAL A 72 4.24 10.29 -14.99
CA VAL A 72 3.58 10.13 -16.29
C VAL A 72 2.35 11.01 -16.40
N TRP A 73 2.30 11.82 -17.45
CA TRP A 73 1.17 12.70 -17.74
C TRP A 73 1.24 13.27 -19.17
N PRO A 74 0.12 13.75 -19.77
CA PRO A 74 0.04 14.23 -21.16
C PRO A 74 0.74 15.57 -21.43
N GLY A 75 1.79 15.91 -20.83
CA GLY A 75 2.57 17.13 -21.02
C GLY A 75 4.06 16.88 -20.91
N MET A 76 4.43 15.64 -20.61
CA MET A 76 5.83 15.24 -20.61
C MET A 76 6.40 15.18 -22.03
N GLU A 77 7.70 15.39 -22.18
CA GLU A 77 8.39 15.48 -23.48
C GLU A 77 8.17 14.23 -24.34
N ASP A 78 8.24 13.05 -23.74
CA ASP A 78 8.11 11.75 -24.43
C ASP A 78 6.68 11.21 -24.51
N TRP A 79 5.65 12.02 -24.21
CA TRP A 79 4.27 11.57 -24.20
C TRP A 79 3.83 10.77 -25.45
N PRO A 80 4.18 11.17 -26.71
CA PRO A 80 3.84 10.38 -27.89
C PRO A 80 4.41 8.96 -27.87
N LYS A 81 5.62 8.76 -27.31
CA LYS A 81 6.23 7.43 -27.19
C LYS A 81 5.51 6.60 -26.11
N VAL A 82 5.10 7.26 -25.01
CA VAL A 82 4.31 6.62 -23.96
C VAL A 82 2.97 6.15 -24.51
N VAL A 83 2.30 6.96 -25.32
CA VAL A 83 1.04 6.60 -25.99
C VAL A 83 1.24 5.37 -26.90
N ALA A 84 2.31 5.32 -27.68
CA ALA A 84 2.61 4.15 -28.53
C ALA A 84 2.80 2.90 -27.67
N TRP A 85 3.58 3.00 -26.60
CA TRP A 85 3.80 1.91 -25.64
C TRP A 85 2.51 1.42 -24.99
N THR A 86 1.58 2.32 -24.61
CA THR A 86 0.28 1.88 -24.05
C THR A 86 -0.55 1.11 -25.05
N GLN A 87 -0.47 1.47 -26.34
CA GLN A 87 -1.18 0.77 -27.42
C GLN A 87 -0.58 -0.61 -27.74
N GLU A 88 0.75 -0.73 -27.68
CA GLU A 88 1.44 -2.03 -27.84
C GLU A 88 1.01 -3.03 -26.76
N ASN A 89 0.70 -2.54 -25.57
CA ASN A 89 0.31 -3.33 -24.39
C ASN A 89 -1.21 -3.23 -24.08
N GLU A 90 -2.07 -2.97 -25.07
CA GLU A 90 -3.50 -2.73 -24.85
C GLU A 90 -4.24 -3.89 -24.15
N HIS A 91 -3.72 -5.13 -24.27
CA HIS A 91 -4.25 -6.32 -23.61
C HIS A 91 -4.34 -6.15 -22.07
N MET A 92 -3.44 -5.36 -21.47
CA MET A 92 -3.41 -5.11 -20.03
C MET A 92 -4.70 -4.49 -19.49
N ALA A 93 -5.47 -3.76 -20.29
CA ALA A 93 -6.76 -3.23 -19.87
C ALA A 93 -7.76 -4.36 -19.50
N GLY A 94 -7.80 -5.41 -20.31
CA GLY A 94 -8.59 -6.62 -20.04
C GLY A 94 -8.12 -7.34 -18.78
N VAL A 95 -6.81 -7.43 -18.60
CA VAL A 95 -6.16 -8.07 -17.45
C VAL A 95 -6.50 -7.39 -16.13
N PHE A 96 -6.42 -6.06 -16.06
CA PHE A 96 -6.84 -5.32 -14.86
C PHE A 96 -8.33 -5.56 -14.54
N ILE A 97 -9.19 -5.53 -15.55
CA ILE A 97 -10.64 -5.74 -15.39
C ILE A 97 -10.93 -7.16 -14.88
N GLU A 98 -10.29 -8.18 -15.45
CA GLU A 98 -10.50 -9.56 -15.02
C GLU A 98 -9.91 -9.80 -13.63
N SER A 99 -8.72 -9.30 -13.35
CA SER A 99 -8.07 -9.38 -12.03
C SER A 99 -8.89 -8.69 -10.95
N ALA A 100 -9.55 -7.57 -11.27
CA ALA A 100 -10.43 -6.87 -10.35
C ALA A 100 -11.67 -7.70 -9.98
N ASN A 101 -12.15 -8.56 -10.88
CA ASN A 101 -13.32 -9.42 -10.65
C ASN A 101 -13.00 -10.68 -9.82
N ARG A 102 -11.73 -11.07 -9.68
CA ARG A 102 -11.32 -12.17 -8.81
C ARG A 102 -11.35 -11.76 -7.34
N ALA A 103 -11.44 -12.71 -6.42
CA ALA A 103 -11.53 -12.38 -4.98
C ALA A 103 -10.19 -11.88 -4.43
N LEU A 104 -9.07 -12.46 -4.85
CA LEU A 104 -7.73 -12.18 -4.32
C LEU A 104 -6.66 -12.24 -5.41
N ILE A 105 -5.47 -11.72 -5.10
CA ILE A 105 -4.30 -11.90 -5.98
C ILE A 105 -3.86 -13.35 -5.95
N GLY A 106 -3.53 -13.89 -4.80
CA GLY A 106 -3.24 -15.30 -4.61
C GLY A 106 -1.86 -15.75 -5.08
N LEU A 107 -0.90 -14.82 -5.35
CA LEU A 107 0.50 -15.19 -5.64
C LEU A 107 1.08 -15.95 -4.44
N PRO A 108 1.53 -17.21 -4.61
CA PRO A 108 2.07 -17.98 -3.50
C PRO A 108 3.44 -17.47 -3.05
N TYR A 109 3.77 -17.75 -1.79
CA TYR A 109 5.11 -17.56 -1.25
C TYR A 109 5.97 -18.80 -1.53
N GLY A 110 7.27 -18.57 -1.81
CA GLY A 110 8.27 -19.58 -2.15
C GLY A 110 8.44 -19.79 -3.65
N ALA A 111 9.67 -19.70 -4.14
CA ALA A 111 10.04 -19.88 -5.54
C ALA A 111 9.60 -21.24 -6.10
N GLU A 112 9.56 -22.28 -5.26
CA GLU A 112 9.10 -23.62 -5.62
C GLU A 112 7.60 -23.72 -5.95
N ASN A 113 6.81 -22.72 -5.60
CA ASN A 113 5.37 -22.69 -5.78
C ASN A 113 4.91 -21.94 -7.04
N VAL A 114 5.85 -21.42 -7.83
CA VAL A 114 5.58 -20.71 -9.08
C VAL A 114 6.21 -21.42 -10.27
N PRO A 115 5.72 -21.21 -11.52
CA PRO A 115 6.33 -21.74 -12.73
C PRO A 115 7.76 -21.23 -12.96
N GLU A 116 8.59 -22.01 -13.70
CA GLU A 116 9.98 -21.63 -14.04
C GLU A 116 10.05 -20.30 -14.81
N GLU A 117 9.06 -20.01 -15.62
CA GLU A 117 8.96 -18.75 -16.35
C GLU A 117 8.89 -17.53 -15.41
N TYR A 118 8.22 -17.67 -14.28
CA TYR A 118 8.14 -16.61 -13.24
C TYR A 118 9.47 -16.40 -12.54
N LEU A 119 10.22 -17.50 -12.33
CA LEU A 119 11.58 -17.41 -11.75
C LEU A 119 12.50 -16.63 -12.69
N THR A 120 12.41 -16.89 -13.99
CA THR A 120 13.22 -16.21 -15.02
C THR A 120 12.92 -14.71 -15.09
N ASN A 121 11.68 -14.31 -14.84
CA ASN A 121 11.21 -12.93 -14.87
C ASN A 121 11.15 -12.26 -13.49
N ASP A 122 11.74 -12.87 -12.48
CA ASP A 122 11.76 -12.38 -11.09
C ASP A 122 10.36 -12.11 -10.51
N ILE A 123 9.34 -12.87 -10.96
CA ILE A 123 7.96 -12.77 -10.42
C ILE A 123 7.80 -13.74 -9.26
N ILE A 124 8.46 -13.43 -8.17
CA ILE A 124 8.51 -14.28 -6.97
C ILE A 124 8.25 -13.50 -5.68
N ALA A 125 7.70 -14.20 -4.70
CA ALA A 125 7.62 -13.78 -3.31
C ALA A 125 8.41 -14.78 -2.47
N GLU A 126 9.73 -14.62 -2.40
CA GLU A 126 10.65 -15.57 -1.79
C GLU A 126 10.89 -15.26 -0.31
N ILE A 127 10.86 -16.32 0.50
CA ILE A 127 11.15 -16.29 1.93
C ILE A 127 12.30 -17.24 2.20
N GLY A 128 13.31 -16.77 2.91
CA GLY A 128 14.48 -17.59 3.25
C GLY A 128 15.48 -17.68 2.11
N VAL A 129 15.76 -16.55 1.46
CA VAL A 129 16.83 -16.46 0.45
C VAL A 129 18.15 -16.93 1.08
N ASP A 130 18.90 -17.74 0.36
CA ASP A 130 20.16 -18.35 0.84
C ASP A 130 20.04 -19.16 2.16
N GLY A 131 18.82 -19.68 2.44
CA GLY A 131 18.54 -20.46 3.65
C GLY A 131 18.33 -19.63 4.91
N GLN A 132 18.30 -18.30 4.81
CA GLN A 132 18.13 -17.39 5.95
C GLN A 132 16.69 -16.89 6.03
N LEU A 133 15.87 -17.42 6.92
CA LEU A 133 14.44 -17.09 7.06
C LEU A 133 14.12 -15.59 7.16
N HIS A 134 15.05 -14.77 7.63
CA HIS A 134 14.89 -13.32 7.71
C HIS A 134 15.15 -12.58 6.39
N SER A 135 15.60 -13.28 5.35
CA SER A 135 15.88 -12.71 4.04
C SER A 135 14.65 -12.87 3.12
N PHE A 136 14.12 -11.75 2.63
CA PHE A 136 12.93 -11.69 1.79
C PHE A 136 13.25 -11.06 0.45
N HIS A 137 12.79 -11.70 -0.63
CA HIS A 137 12.85 -11.13 -1.97
C HIS A 137 11.46 -11.12 -2.59
N PHE A 138 10.95 -9.94 -2.90
CA PHE A 138 9.64 -9.69 -3.50
C PHE A 138 9.82 -9.09 -4.90
N GLY A 139 10.41 -9.86 -5.83
CA GLY A 139 10.72 -9.40 -7.19
C GLY A 139 9.47 -9.00 -7.98
N TYR A 140 8.36 -9.70 -7.76
CA TYR A 140 7.07 -9.40 -8.40
C TYR A 140 6.59 -7.95 -8.24
N VAL A 141 7.08 -7.23 -7.22
CA VAL A 141 6.74 -5.81 -6.98
C VAL A 141 7.11 -4.93 -8.18
N HIS A 142 8.21 -5.26 -8.87
CA HIS A 142 8.64 -4.53 -10.05
C HIS A 142 7.60 -4.63 -11.18
N SER A 143 7.10 -5.84 -11.45
CA SER A 143 6.06 -6.08 -12.46
C SER A 143 4.76 -5.34 -12.14
N VAL A 144 4.36 -5.29 -10.85
CA VAL A 144 3.19 -4.52 -10.42
C VAL A 144 3.40 -3.01 -10.65
N LYS A 145 4.58 -2.48 -10.33
CA LYS A 145 4.92 -1.07 -10.59
C LYS A 145 4.82 -0.75 -12.08
N LEU A 146 5.36 -1.61 -12.93
CA LEU A 146 5.32 -1.44 -14.39
C LEU A 146 3.87 -1.46 -14.92
N ALA A 147 3.06 -2.42 -14.48
CA ALA A 147 1.65 -2.50 -14.87
C ALA A 147 0.85 -1.26 -14.42
N CYS A 148 1.09 -0.74 -13.22
CA CYS A 148 0.43 0.48 -12.73
C CYS A 148 0.88 1.74 -13.47
N LEU A 149 2.13 1.78 -13.93
CA LEU A 149 2.59 2.84 -14.79
C LEU A 149 1.85 2.83 -16.13
N TRP A 150 1.80 1.65 -16.74
CA TRP A 150 1.05 1.44 -17.97
C TRP A 150 -0.40 1.89 -17.80
N SER A 151 -1.06 1.43 -16.73
CA SER A 151 -2.44 1.79 -16.44
C SER A 151 -2.62 3.30 -16.31
N THR A 152 -1.73 3.99 -15.56
CA THR A 152 -1.77 5.46 -15.43
C THR A 152 -1.65 6.17 -16.78
N ALA A 153 -0.71 5.74 -17.64
CA ALA A 153 -0.52 6.30 -18.98
C ALA A 153 -1.75 6.06 -19.87
N GLU A 154 -2.26 4.82 -19.89
CA GLU A 154 -3.44 4.44 -20.66
C GLU A 154 -4.68 5.19 -20.22
N LEU A 155 -4.86 5.41 -18.92
CA LEU A 155 -5.97 6.21 -18.38
C LEU A 155 -5.94 7.64 -18.91
N TYR A 156 -4.79 8.31 -18.87
CA TYR A 156 -4.66 9.64 -19.44
C TYR A 156 -4.96 9.63 -20.96
N ARG A 157 -4.42 8.67 -21.69
CA ARG A 157 -4.66 8.52 -23.14
C ARG A 157 -6.16 8.34 -23.45
N GLN A 158 -6.85 7.49 -22.68
CA GLN A 158 -8.30 7.26 -22.87
C GLN A 158 -9.13 8.50 -22.55
N PHE A 159 -8.78 9.24 -21.49
CA PHE A 159 -9.45 10.50 -21.17
C PHE A 159 -9.24 11.57 -22.27
N GLU A 160 -8.01 11.70 -22.80
CA GLU A 160 -7.73 12.60 -23.92
C GLU A 160 -8.50 12.23 -25.20
N ALA A 161 -8.62 10.93 -25.47
CA ALA A 161 -9.40 10.41 -26.59
C ALA A 161 -10.94 10.50 -26.39
N GLY A 162 -11.42 10.98 -25.22
CA GLY A 162 -12.84 11.03 -24.90
C GLY A 162 -13.47 9.67 -24.58
N SER A 163 -12.67 8.60 -24.44
CA SER A 163 -13.12 7.24 -24.12
C SER A 163 -13.44 7.07 -22.62
N THR A 164 -14.20 8.00 -22.06
CA THR A 164 -14.40 8.15 -20.62
C THR A 164 -15.01 6.94 -19.93
N LYS A 165 -15.84 6.15 -20.62
CA LYS A 165 -16.45 4.93 -20.04
C LYS A 165 -15.40 3.83 -19.82
N GLN A 166 -14.52 3.63 -20.80
CA GLN A 166 -13.40 2.67 -20.69
C GLN A 166 -12.41 3.13 -19.64
N ALA A 167 -12.05 4.42 -19.64
CA ALA A 167 -11.16 5.01 -18.65
C ALA A 167 -11.67 4.79 -17.21
N ILE A 168 -12.93 5.09 -16.93
CA ILE A 168 -13.51 4.86 -15.59
C ILE A 168 -13.49 3.38 -15.21
N ARG A 169 -13.77 2.47 -16.17
CA ARG A 169 -13.74 1.02 -15.89
C ARG A 169 -12.32 0.54 -15.57
N LEU A 170 -11.33 0.96 -16.34
CA LEU A 170 -9.92 0.64 -16.07
C LEU A 170 -9.46 1.23 -14.74
N LEU A 171 -9.77 2.50 -14.48
CA LEU A 171 -9.43 3.18 -13.23
C LEU A 171 -9.98 2.45 -11.99
N MET A 172 -11.25 2.05 -12.03
CA MET A 172 -11.85 1.27 -10.94
C MET A 172 -11.14 -0.06 -10.75
N SER A 173 -10.76 -0.71 -11.85
CA SER A 173 -10.09 -2.01 -11.83
C SER A 173 -8.67 -1.90 -11.27
N GLU A 174 -7.91 -0.88 -11.65
CA GLU A 174 -6.58 -0.59 -11.10
C GLU A 174 -6.64 -0.40 -9.57
N LEU A 175 -7.55 0.46 -9.10
CA LEU A 175 -7.72 0.71 -7.66
C LEU A 175 -8.09 -0.57 -6.89
N ILE A 176 -8.95 -1.43 -7.45
CA ILE A 176 -9.34 -2.70 -6.83
C ILE A 176 -8.16 -3.67 -6.80
N VAL A 177 -7.37 -3.78 -7.87
CA VAL A 177 -6.20 -4.66 -7.94
C VAL A 177 -5.14 -4.20 -6.94
N LEU A 178 -4.80 -2.91 -6.92
CA LEU A 178 -3.86 -2.35 -5.94
C LEU A 178 -4.34 -2.55 -4.50
N ARG A 179 -5.65 -2.40 -4.26
CA ARG A 179 -6.22 -2.64 -2.94
C ARG A 179 -6.00 -4.09 -2.47
N LYS A 180 -6.09 -5.07 -3.38
CA LYS A 180 -5.82 -6.48 -3.06
C LYS A 180 -4.34 -6.73 -2.75
N PHE A 181 -3.43 -6.05 -3.44
CA PHE A 181 -2.01 -6.10 -3.09
C PHE A 181 -1.71 -5.52 -1.70
N CYS A 182 -2.48 -4.54 -1.23
CA CYS A 182 -2.36 -4.03 0.14
C CYS A 182 -2.71 -5.06 1.23
N ASP A 183 -3.29 -6.21 0.90
CA ASP A 183 -3.62 -7.28 1.84
C ASP A 183 -2.56 -8.42 1.84
N ARG A 184 -1.39 -8.20 1.23
CA ARG A 184 -0.28 -9.16 1.31
C ARG A 184 0.25 -9.27 2.74
N GLU A 185 0.89 -10.42 3.06
CA GLU A 185 1.16 -10.85 4.43
C GLU A 185 2.35 -10.16 5.10
N PHE A 186 3.26 -9.51 4.35
CA PHE A 186 4.45 -8.92 4.95
C PHE A 186 4.35 -7.40 5.08
N LEU A 187 4.90 -6.88 6.18
CA LEU A 187 5.04 -5.44 6.43
C LEU A 187 5.69 -4.72 5.23
N LYS A 188 6.76 -5.28 4.67
CA LYS A 188 7.47 -4.72 3.51
C LYS A 188 6.59 -4.64 2.27
N GLU A 189 5.75 -5.64 2.02
CA GLU A 189 4.80 -5.63 0.91
C GLU A 189 3.75 -4.54 1.11
N GLN A 190 3.15 -4.47 2.29
CA GLN A 190 2.10 -3.48 2.58
C GLN A 190 2.63 -2.04 2.56
N LEU A 191 3.82 -1.78 3.12
CA LEU A 191 4.50 -0.48 3.04
C LEU A 191 4.89 -0.10 1.60
N THR A 192 4.91 -1.04 0.68
CA THR A 192 5.11 -0.78 -0.75
C THR A 192 3.79 -0.49 -1.45
N PHE A 193 2.76 -1.30 -1.23
CA PHE A 193 1.51 -1.21 -1.99
C PHE A 193 0.55 -0.13 -1.49
N MET A 194 0.55 0.19 -0.18
CA MET A 194 -0.28 1.29 0.33
C MET A 194 0.09 2.66 -0.27
N PRO A 195 1.36 3.06 -0.36
CA PRO A 195 1.76 4.26 -1.10
C PRO A 195 1.37 4.20 -2.58
N MET A 196 1.55 3.06 -3.27
CA MET A 196 1.15 2.92 -4.68
C MET A 196 -0.36 3.14 -4.88
N LEU A 197 -1.20 2.58 -4.03
CA LEU A 197 -2.64 2.85 -4.05
C LEU A 197 -2.95 4.32 -3.74
N ALA A 198 -2.23 4.93 -2.80
CA ALA A 198 -2.35 6.36 -2.48
C ALA A 198 -2.00 7.26 -3.67
N ASP A 199 -1.01 6.89 -4.47
CA ASP A 199 -0.60 7.58 -5.68
C ASP A 199 -1.62 7.41 -6.82
N ALA A 200 -2.14 6.20 -7.02
CA ALA A 200 -3.24 5.96 -7.95
C ALA A 200 -4.49 6.79 -7.60
N LEU A 201 -4.82 6.94 -6.32
CA LEU A 201 -5.88 7.82 -5.84
C LEU A 201 -5.57 9.31 -6.11
N SER A 202 -4.31 9.72 -6.00
CA SER A 202 -3.86 11.07 -6.35
C SER A 202 -4.02 11.34 -7.85
N ASN A 203 -3.58 10.40 -8.69
CA ASN A 203 -3.77 10.45 -10.14
C ASN A 203 -5.27 10.46 -10.52
N THR A 204 -6.09 9.68 -9.82
CA THR A 204 -7.55 9.71 -9.98
C THR A 204 -8.13 11.11 -9.77
N ARG A 205 -7.74 11.80 -8.69
CA ARG A 205 -8.19 13.17 -8.43
C ARG A 205 -7.71 14.14 -9.50
N ASP A 206 -6.46 13.96 -9.96
CA ASP A 206 -5.89 14.77 -11.04
C ASP A 206 -6.64 14.61 -12.36
N MET A 207 -6.96 13.39 -12.76
CA MET A 207 -7.76 13.07 -13.94
C MET A 207 -9.17 13.66 -13.82
N PHE A 208 -9.81 13.53 -12.65
CA PHE A 208 -11.12 14.12 -12.40
C PHE A 208 -11.11 15.64 -12.50
N TYR A 209 -10.06 16.30 -12.06
CA TYR A 209 -9.94 17.74 -12.20
C TYR A 209 -9.72 18.14 -13.66
N THR A 210 -8.81 17.45 -14.34
CA THR A 210 -8.35 17.79 -15.70
C THR A 210 -9.47 17.54 -16.73
N TYR A 211 -10.13 16.38 -16.63
CA TYR A 211 -11.13 15.93 -17.59
C TYR A 211 -12.56 16.04 -17.05
N ARG A 212 -12.79 16.87 -16.03
CA ARG A 212 -14.11 17.01 -15.38
C ARG A 212 -15.23 17.25 -16.37
N GLU A 213 -15.02 18.10 -17.36
CA GLU A 213 -16.06 18.53 -18.31
C GLU A 213 -16.47 17.42 -19.29
N SER A 214 -15.60 16.43 -19.53
CA SER A 214 -15.90 15.24 -20.32
C SER A 214 -16.68 14.17 -19.54
N LEU A 215 -16.83 14.32 -18.23
CA LEU A 215 -17.52 13.37 -17.36
C LEU A 215 -18.89 13.88 -16.94
N SER A 216 -19.89 13.02 -17.04
CA SER A 216 -21.24 13.35 -16.58
C SER A 216 -21.35 13.27 -15.04
N PRO A 217 -22.31 14.00 -14.44
CA PRO A 217 -22.60 13.84 -13.00
C PRO A 217 -22.94 12.40 -12.61
N ALA A 218 -23.52 11.62 -13.53
CA ALA A 218 -23.83 10.21 -13.30
C ALA A 218 -22.58 9.32 -13.20
N GLN A 219 -21.55 9.57 -14.04
CA GLN A 219 -20.28 8.86 -13.98
C GLN A 219 -19.53 9.14 -12.67
N PHE A 220 -19.45 10.40 -12.24
CA PHE A 220 -18.90 10.75 -10.93
C PHE A 220 -19.64 10.06 -9.79
N ARG A 221 -20.97 9.98 -9.91
CA ARG A 221 -21.84 9.31 -8.94
C ARG A 221 -21.55 7.80 -8.89
N SER A 222 -21.47 7.15 -10.05
CA SER A 222 -21.17 5.72 -10.16
C SER A 222 -19.80 5.43 -9.58
N PHE A 223 -18.78 6.23 -9.93
CA PHE A 223 -17.44 6.08 -9.37
C PHE A 223 -17.44 6.22 -7.84
N ALA A 224 -18.05 7.28 -7.30
CA ALA A 224 -18.11 7.49 -5.85
C ALA A 224 -18.88 6.37 -5.13
N LYS A 225 -19.89 5.77 -5.77
CA LYS A 225 -20.70 4.69 -5.21
C LYS A 225 -20.06 3.30 -5.38
N GLU A 226 -19.57 2.98 -6.56
CA GLU A 226 -19.22 1.62 -6.98
C GLU A 226 -17.69 1.40 -7.01
N GLY A 227 -16.92 2.41 -7.40
CA GLY A 227 -15.47 2.33 -7.47
C GLY A 227 -14.75 2.34 -6.13
N ILE A 228 -15.40 2.93 -5.12
CA ILE A 228 -14.83 3.10 -3.79
C ILE A 228 -15.41 2.17 -2.70
N PRO A 229 -16.51 1.41 -2.88
CA PRO A 229 -17.03 0.53 -1.82
C PRO A 229 -15.99 -0.49 -1.32
N TYR A 230 -15.19 -1.04 -2.22
CA TYR A 230 -14.10 -1.98 -1.90
C TYR A 230 -12.86 -1.32 -1.28
N LEU A 231 -12.80 0.00 -1.32
CA LEU A 231 -11.72 0.80 -0.77
C LEU A 231 -12.09 1.44 0.58
N ARG A 232 -13.33 1.27 1.05
CA ARG A 232 -13.75 1.81 2.34
C ARG A 232 -13.06 1.08 3.47
N ALA A 233 -12.45 1.84 4.36
CA ALA A 233 -11.81 1.32 5.54
C ALA A 233 -12.78 0.61 6.52
N ASP A 234 -14.08 0.85 6.42
CA ASP A 234 -15.13 0.26 7.25
C ASP A 234 -15.74 -1.02 6.68
N SER A 235 -15.79 -1.17 5.34
CA SER A 235 -16.40 -2.33 4.66
C SER A 235 -15.38 -3.35 4.14
N ALA A 236 -14.17 -2.90 3.84
CA ALA A 236 -13.05 -3.73 3.42
C ALA A 236 -11.80 -3.28 4.18
N ARG A 237 -11.71 -3.68 5.43
CA ARG A 237 -10.54 -3.36 6.26
C ARG A 237 -9.30 -3.93 5.61
N LEU A 238 -8.26 -3.11 5.55
CA LEU A 238 -6.91 -3.60 5.26
C LEU A 238 -6.55 -4.66 6.29
N LEU A 239 -6.03 -5.79 5.82
CA LEU A 239 -5.58 -6.85 6.72
C LEU A 239 -4.28 -6.39 7.42
N MET A 240 -4.15 -6.73 8.68
CA MET A 240 -2.87 -6.56 9.37
C MET A 240 -1.93 -7.68 8.89
N PRO A 241 -0.67 -7.39 8.55
CA PRO A 241 0.26 -8.42 8.07
C PRO A 241 0.58 -9.42 9.18
N GLU A 242 0.47 -10.71 8.86
CA GLU A 242 0.78 -11.82 9.76
C GLU A 242 2.07 -12.57 9.34
N GLY A 243 2.58 -12.33 8.14
CA GLY A 243 3.77 -13.03 7.61
C GLY A 243 5.00 -12.81 8.47
N ASP A 244 5.23 -11.57 8.91
CA ASP A 244 6.33 -11.26 9.83
C ASP A 244 6.17 -11.97 11.18
N ARG A 245 4.94 -12.24 11.64
CA ARG A 245 4.69 -13.04 12.85
C ARG A 245 5.03 -14.50 12.63
N VAL A 246 4.64 -15.08 11.49
CA VAL A 246 4.90 -16.48 11.14
C VAL A 246 6.41 -16.73 11.09
N VAL A 247 7.11 -15.91 10.30
CA VAL A 247 8.57 -15.97 10.21
C VAL A 247 9.24 -15.66 11.55
N GLY A 248 8.75 -14.66 12.27
CA GLY A 248 9.27 -14.27 13.58
C GLY A 248 9.20 -15.39 14.62
N LYS A 249 8.13 -16.19 14.63
CA LYS A 249 8.03 -17.37 15.50
C LYS A 249 9.08 -18.43 15.16
N ALA A 250 9.30 -18.70 13.88
CA ALA A 250 10.33 -19.65 13.44
C ALA A 250 11.72 -19.17 13.84
N LEU A 251 12.08 -17.92 13.52
CA LEU A 251 13.37 -17.32 13.87
C LEU A 251 13.61 -17.27 15.39
N VAL A 252 12.61 -16.87 16.17
CA VAL A 252 12.72 -16.91 17.64
C VAL A 252 12.97 -18.32 18.11
N SER A 253 12.32 -19.33 17.54
CA SER A 253 12.52 -20.73 17.95
C SER A 253 13.92 -21.24 17.65
N GLU A 254 14.55 -20.79 16.56
CA GLU A 254 15.93 -21.17 16.19
C GLU A 254 16.99 -20.66 17.17
N LEU A 255 16.70 -19.63 17.95
CA LEU A 255 17.64 -19.02 18.89
C LEU A 255 17.86 -19.84 20.17
N PHE A 256 17.11 -20.92 20.37
CA PHE A 256 17.09 -21.64 21.64
C PHE A 256 17.46 -23.12 21.47
N THR A 257 18.07 -23.66 22.50
CA THR A 257 18.35 -25.11 22.60
C THR A 257 17.05 -25.94 22.64
N ALA A 258 17.17 -27.24 22.55
CA ALA A 258 16.05 -28.16 22.71
C ALA A 258 15.36 -28.03 24.08
N THR A 259 16.10 -27.65 25.13
CA THR A 259 15.58 -27.40 26.49
C THR A 259 14.87 -26.05 26.62
N GLY A 260 14.99 -25.17 25.61
CA GLY A 260 14.38 -23.84 25.62
C GLY A 260 15.26 -22.75 26.22
N ASP A 261 16.52 -23.05 26.51
CA ASP A 261 17.49 -22.07 26.98
C ASP A 261 18.10 -21.30 25.80
N PRO A 262 18.43 -19.99 25.93
CA PRO A 262 19.08 -19.23 24.88
C PRO A 262 20.41 -19.87 24.45
N ASP A 263 20.62 -20.06 23.14
CA ASP A 263 21.87 -20.52 22.56
C ASP A 263 22.77 -19.35 22.16
N PRO A 264 23.88 -19.09 22.85
CA PRO A 264 24.77 -17.96 22.53
C PRO A 264 25.37 -18.00 21.12
N ALA A 265 25.48 -19.20 20.51
CA ALA A 265 26.00 -19.34 19.17
C ALA A 265 24.91 -18.89 18.14
N GLN A 266 23.69 -19.35 18.31
CA GLN A 266 22.56 -18.97 17.47
C GLN A 266 22.21 -17.49 17.62
N PHE A 267 22.20 -16.95 18.84
CA PHE A 267 22.03 -15.52 19.08
C PHE A 267 23.07 -14.69 18.31
N ARG A 268 24.35 -15.09 18.37
CA ARG A 268 25.41 -14.39 17.64
C ARG A 268 25.21 -14.48 16.12
N GLU A 269 24.89 -15.66 15.60
CA GLU A 269 24.80 -15.91 14.16
C GLU A 269 23.56 -15.27 13.57
N VAL A 270 22.38 -15.69 13.99
CA VAL A 270 21.09 -15.25 13.42
C VAL A 270 20.84 -13.76 13.66
N LEU A 271 20.98 -13.30 14.92
CA LEU A 271 20.65 -11.90 15.24
C LEU A 271 21.68 -10.89 14.71
N THR A 272 22.93 -11.29 14.50
CA THR A 272 23.90 -10.44 13.83
C THR A 272 23.53 -10.22 12.38
N ASP A 273 23.06 -11.25 11.68
CA ASP A 273 22.65 -11.15 10.29
C ASP A 273 21.31 -10.40 10.17
N VAL A 274 20.34 -10.66 11.04
CA VAL A 274 19.10 -9.87 11.13
C VAL A 274 19.41 -8.38 11.35
N GLN A 275 20.28 -8.04 12.28
CA GLN A 275 20.67 -6.65 12.53
C GLN A 275 21.43 -6.04 11.36
N ALA A 276 22.35 -6.78 10.74
CA ALA A 276 23.11 -6.32 9.59
C ALA A 276 22.24 -6.07 8.35
N SER A 277 21.14 -6.79 8.20
CA SER A 277 20.16 -6.52 7.14
C SER A 277 19.42 -5.18 7.34
N GLN A 278 19.35 -4.69 8.56
CA GLN A 278 18.71 -3.44 8.94
C GLN A 278 19.70 -2.27 9.02
N GLU A 279 20.89 -2.53 9.56
CA GLU A 279 21.96 -1.56 9.84
C GLU A 279 23.31 -2.12 9.38
N PRO A 280 23.65 -2.07 8.10
CA PRO A 280 24.81 -2.78 7.52
C PRO A 280 26.16 -2.49 8.16
N LEU A 281 26.33 -1.32 8.78
CA LEU A 281 27.61 -0.89 9.37
C LEU A 281 27.88 -1.44 10.80
N THR A 282 26.92 -2.14 11.40
CA THR A 282 26.99 -2.53 12.83
C THR A 282 27.48 -3.97 13.07
N ARG A 283 27.71 -4.77 12.02
CA ARG A 283 27.96 -6.22 12.10
C ARG A 283 29.00 -6.64 13.13
N PHE A 284 30.12 -5.92 13.25
CA PHE A 284 31.24 -6.33 14.14
C PHE A 284 30.86 -6.17 15.61
N GLY A 285 30.21 -5.10 16.02
CA GLY A 285 29.73 -4.87 17.38
C GLY A 285 28.56 -5.76 17.76
N ALA A 286 27.66 -6.03 16.83
CA ALA A 286 26.47 -6.84 17.01
C ALA A 286 26.78 -8.28 17.45
N ALA A 287 27.78 -8.94 16.85
CA ALA A 287 28.13 -10.31 17.16
C ALA A 287 28.55 -10.49 18.64
N LYS A 288 29.31 -9.52 19.19
CA LYS A 288 29.68 -9.52 20.60
C LYS A 288 28.49 -9.27 21.52
N TYR A 289 27.69 -8.30 21.18
CA TYR A 289 26.48 -7.95 21.92
C TYR A 289 25.51 -9.12 22.00
N TRP A 290 25.14 -9.73 20.87
CA TRP A 290 24.18 -10.82 20.83
C TRP A 290 24.66 -12.07 21.57
N LYS A 291 25.93 -12.41 21.45
CA LYS A 291 26.53 -13.52 22.25
C LYS A 291 26.41 -13.27 23.76
N SER A 292 26.62 -12.03 24.19
CA SER A 292 26.51 -11.68 25.61
C SER A 292 25.08 -11.61 26.10
N ASN A 293 24.19 -11.06 25.25
CA ASN A 293 22.77 -10.88 25.57
C ASN A 293 22.05 -12.20 25.82
N ALA A 294 22.47 -13.30 25.19
CA ALA A 294 21.89 -14.62 25.39
C ALA A 294 21.80 -15.03 26.86
N SER A 295 22.79 -14.65 27.69
CA SER A 295 22.81 -15.01 29.11
C SER A 295 21.77 -14.28 29.98
N GLU A 296 21.26 -13.16 29.50
CA GLU A 296 20.24 -12.33 30.21
C GLU A 296 18.85 -12.46 29.60
N HIS A 297 18.74 -13.08 28.42
CA HIS A 297 17.50 -13.22 27.68
C HIS A 297 16.57 -14.25 28.32
N HIS A 298 15.24 -14.05 28.20
CA HIS A 298 14.28 -15.05 28.62
C HIS A 298 14.32 -16.29 27.71
N GLY A 299 13.87 -17.44 28.23
CA GLY A 299 13.79 -18.68 27.48
C GLY A 299 12.74 -18.64 26.36
N ARG A 300 12.75 -19.68 25.51
CA ARG A 300 11.97 -19.80 24.27
C ARG A 300 10.48 -19.54 24.48
N ASP A 301 9.84 -20.28 25.38
CA ASP A 301 8.38 -20.22 25.53
C ASP A 301 7.91 -18.85 26.01
N THR A 302 8.68 -18.20 26.89
CA THR A 302 8.42 -16.84 27.36
C THR A 302 8.60 -15.81 26.23
N SER A 303 9.57 -16.03 25.34
CA SER A 303 9.82 -15.18 24.17
C SER A 303 8.72 -15.30 23.12
N LEU A 304 8.27 -16.52 22.81
CA LEU A 304 7.15 -16.77 21.90
C LEU A 304 5.83 -16.21 22.46
N ASP A 305 5.60 -16.36 23.77
CA ASP A 305 4.43 -15.75 24.43
C ASP A 305 4.48 -14.22 24.33
N ARG A 306 5.67 -13.62 24.51
CA ARG A 306 5.85 -12.18 24.34
C ARG A 306 5.58 -11.72 22.93
N LEU A 307 6.10 -12.41 21.92
CA LEU A 307 5.82 -12.15 20.50
C LEU A 307 4.32 -12.20 20.22
N ASN A 308 3.63 -13.23 20.69
CA ASN A 308 2.19 -13.36 20.52
C ASN A 308 1.41 -12.22 21.21
N LYS A 309 1.81 -11.81 22.41
CA LYS A 309 1.20 -10.67 23.12
C LYS A 309 1.34 -9.37 22.35
N ILE A 310 2.51 -9.13 21.74
CA ILE A 310 2.75 -7.94 20.91
C ILE A 310 1.81 -7.94 19.71
N TYR A 311 1.74 -9.04 18.94
CA TYR A 311 0.85 -9.12 17.78
C TYR A 311 -0.62 -9.02 18.15
N ASN A 312 -1.04 -9.65 19.24
CA ASN A 312 -2.41 -9.54 19.74
C ASN A 312 -2.77 -8.11 20.19
N ASP A 313 -1.81 -7.34 20.70
CA ASP A 313 -1.99 -5.92 21.00
C ASP A 313 -2.09 -5.10 19.70
N TRP A 314 -1.21 -5.35 18.73
CA TRP A 314 -1.28 -4.72 17.41
C TRP A 314 -2.61 -5.00 16.71
N TRP A 315 -3.11 -6.22 16.72
CA TRP A 315 -4.43 -6.60 16.20
C TRP A 315 -5.57 -5.80 16.84
N ARG A 316 -5.53 -5.60 18.15
CA ARG A 316 -6.50 -4.75 18.84
C ARG A 316 -6.39 -3.30 18.40
N ARG A 317 -5.16 -2.77 18.33
CA ARG A 317 -4.87 -1.40 17.90
C ARG A 317 -5.22 -1.16 16.44
N TRP A 318 -5.07 -2.16 15.58
CA TRP A 318 -5.46 -2.10 14.17
C TRP A 318 -6.93 -1.73 13.93
N LYS A 319 -7.78 -1.96 14.91
CA LYS A 319 -9.21 -1.62 14.86
C LYS A 319 -9.50 -0.19 15.30
N PHE A 320 -8.56 0.47 15.95
CA PHE A 320 -8.72 1.82 16.44
C PHE A 320 -8.23 2.85 15.43
N ARG A 321 -8.77 4.05 15.57
CA ARG A 321 -8.35 5.25 14.84
C ARG A 321 -7.09 5.83 15.47
N GLN A 322 -6.31 6.54 14.67
CA GLN A 322 -5.35 7.50 15.17
C GLN A 322 -6.03 8.37 16.23
N PHE A 323 -5.32 8.85 17.20
CA PHE A 323 -5.86 9.67 18.29
C PHE A 323 -6.95 9.02 19.17
N HIS A 324 -7.25 7.72 18.96
CA HIS A 324 -8.11 7.01 19.92
C HIS A 324 -7.43 6.95 21.29
N PRO A 325 -8.11 7.28 22.42
CA PRO A 325 -7.49 7.33 23.74
C PRO A 325 -6.74 6.06 24.14
N GLN A 326 -7.16 4.89 23.68
CA GLN A 326 -6.44 3.64 23.93
C GLN A 326 -5.07 3.55 23.24
N LEU A 327 -4.81 4.37 22.23
CA LEU A 327 -3.51 4.43 21.56
C LEU A 327 -2.49 5.31 22.30
N THR A 328 -2.93 6.12 23.27
CA THR A 328 -2.01 6.89 24.14
C THR A 328 -1.28 6.01 25.16
N VAL A 329 -1.80 4.80 25.42
CA VAL A 329 -1.13 3.82 26.27
C VAL A 329 -0.03 3.11 25.46
N ASP A 330 1.15 2.96 26.06
CA ASP A 330 2.26 2.23 25.43
C ASP A 330 1.83 0.86 24.93
N SER A 331 2.28 0.52 23.70
CA SER A 331 2.05 -0.80 23.12
C SER A 331 2.79 -1.89 23.91
N GLU A 332 2.36 -3.14 23.76
CA GLU A 332 3.09 -4.27 24.32
C GLU A 332 4.50 -4.37 23.76
N PHE A 333 4.73 -3.89 22.53
CA PHE A 333 6.08 -3.77 21.97
C PHE A 333 6.93 -2.79 22.79
N LYS A 334 6.46 -1.57 23.03
CA LYS A 334 7.16 -0.55 23.83
C LYS A 334 7.38 -0.94 25.29
N LYS A 335 6.46 -1.71 25.86
CA LYS A 335 6.59 -2.25 27.23
C LYS A 335 7.55 -3.41 27.35
N SER A 336 8.05 -3.96 26.23
CA SER A 336 8.99 -5.08 26.27
C SER A 336 10.33 -4.66 26.85
N ASN A 337 10.85 -5.44 27.78
CA ASN A 337 12.17 -5.19 28.34
C ASN A 337 13.23 -5.38 27.24
N PRO A 338 14.04 -4.34 26.92
CA PRO A 338 14.93 -4.37 25.75
C PRO A 338 16.13 -5.33 25.90
N VAL A 339 16.40 -5.84 27.09
CA VAL A 339 17.44 -6.85 27.33
C VAL A 339 16.83 -8.25 27.32
N LYS A 340 15.78 -8.46 28.13
CA LYS A 340 15.18 -9.79 28.31
C LYS A 340 14.39 -10.29 27.08
N TYR A 341 13.97 -9.41 26.18
CA TYR A 341 13.26 -9.70 24.94
C TYR A 341 13.97 -9.10 23.71
N ALA A 342 15.27 -8.81 23.83
CA ALA A 342 16.03 -8.14 22.77
C ALA A 342 15.88 -8.83 21.41
N ALA A 343 15.95 -10.17 21.38
CA ALA A 343 15.79 -10.95 20.16
C ALA A 343 14.38 -10.77 19.53
N VAL A 344 13.33 -10.81 20.35
CA VAL A 344 11.95 -10.61 19.86
C VAL A 344 11.80 -9.22 19.24
N ILE A 345 12.27 -8.18 19.95
CA ILE A 345 12.20 -6.79 19.48
C ILE A 345 12.98 -6.60 18.18
N MET A 346 14.13 -7.23 18.04
CA MET A 346 14.97 -7.16 16.83
C MET A 346 14.30 -7.84 15.63
N ILE A 347 13.68 -9.00 15.83
CA ILE A 347 13.09 -9.79 14.75
C ILE A 347 11.81 -9.14 14.21
N ILE A 348 10.89 -8.72 15.09
CA ILE A 348 9.55 -8.29 14.66
C ILE A 348 9.41 -6.79 14.40
N ARG A 349 10.33 -5.96 14.83
CA ARG A 349 10.31 -4.49 14.69
C ARG A 349 9.00 -3.82 15.13
N ASP A 350 8.99 -2.50 15.24
CA ASP A 350 7.75 -1.74 15.47
C ASP A 350 7.04 -1.51 14.13
N ILE A 351 5.74 -1.76 14.10
CA ILE A 351 4.91 -1.55 12.91
C ILE A 351 4.15 -0.21 12.95
N GLN A 352 4.60 0.74 13.75
CA GLN A 352 3.91 2.02 13.92
C GLN A 352 3.77 2.77 12.59
N ASP A 353 4.77 2.71 11.72
CA ASP A 353 4.73 3.34 10.40
C ASP A 353 3.62 2.76 9.52
N LEU A 354 3.36 1.45 9.62
CA LEU A 354 2.25 0.83 8.90
C LEU A 354 0.88 1.36 9.35
N PHE A 355 0.71 1.63 10.64
CA PHE A 355 -0.53 2.25 11.13
C PHE A 355 -0.73 3.64 10.53
N LEU A 356 0.34 4.43 10.44
CA LEU A 356 0.30 5.76 9.82
C LEU A 356 -0.05 5.68 8.34
N GLU A 357 0.61 4.81 7.58
CA GLU A 357 0.35 4.63 6.14
C GLU A 357 -1.09 4.15 5.89
N ARG A 358 -1.57 3.16 6.66
CA ARG A 358 -2.97 2.72 6.58
C ARG A 358 -3.93 3.88 6.78
N ASP A 359 -3.65 4.70 7.73
CA ASP A 359 -4.50 5.78 8.18
C ASP A 359 -4.51 6.93 7.15
N LEU A 360 -3.36 7.28 6.60
CA LEU A 360 -3.23 8.21 5.47
C LEU A 360 -3.98 7.67 4.23
N LEU A 361 -3.80 6.38 3.93
CA LEU A 361 -4.48 5.74 2.81
C LEU A 361 -6.02 5.80 2.98
N ALA A 362 -6.53 5.47 4.16
CA ALA A 362 -7.97 5.55 4.44
C ALA A 362 -8.52 6.98 4.23
N THR A 363 -7.76 8.00 4.64
CA THR A 363 -8.11 9.40 4.41
C THR A 363 -8.10 9.75 2.93
N LYS A 364 -7.10 9.31 2.17
CA LYS A 364 -7.01 9.53 0.70
C LYS A 364 -8.15 8.82 -0.05
N ILE A 365 -8.52 7.60 0.36
CA ILE A 365 -9.66 6.86 -0.19
C ILE A 365 -10.96 7.67 -0.02
N ASN A 366 -11.27 8.06 1.21
CA ASN A 366 -12.47 8.83 1.52
C ASN A 366 -12.47 10.22 0.85
N GLY A 367 -11.33 10.89 0.86
CA GLY A 367 -11.15 12.20 0.22
C GLY A 367 -11.32 12.12 -1.31
N THR A 368 -10.92 11.02 -1.94
CA THR A 368 -11.14 10.81 -3.39
C THR A 368 -12.62 10.63 -3.71
N ALA A 369 -13.37 9.91 -2.86
CA ALA A 369 -14.83 9.81 -3.01
C ALA A 369 -15.53 11.17 -2.90
N VAL A 370 -15.14 11.97 -1.92
CA VAL A 370 -15.67 13.33 -1.75
C VAL A 370 -15.29 14.22 -2.93
N SER A 371 -14.06 14.11 -3.45
CA SER A 371 -13.60 14.87 -4.62
C SER A 371 -14.41 14.52 -5.87
N ALA A 372 -14.72 13.23 -6.10
CA ALA A 372 -15.62 12.81 -7.18
C ALA A 372 -17.02 13.42 -7.02
N ALA A 373 -17.56 13.41 -5.80
CA ALA A 373 -18.87 14.03 -5.53
C ALA A 373 -18.85 15.56 -5.75
N LEU A 374 -17.76 16.26 -5.39
CA LEU A 374 -17.56 17.68 -5.67
C LEU A 374 -17.55 17.96 -7.17
N CYS A 375 -16.89 17.13 -7.98
CA CYS A 375 -16.86 17.23 -9.43
C CYS A 375 -18.28 17.03 -10.02
N GLY A 376 -18.98 16.00 -9.59
CA GLY A 376 -20.36 15.72 -10.01
C GLY A 376 -21.31 16.87 -9.66
N TYR A 377 -21.18 17.46 -8.47
CA TYR A 377 -21.95 18.63 -8.06
C TYR A 377 -21.64 19.85 -8.96
N LYS A 378 -20.35 20.14 -9.17
CA LYS A 378 -19.90 21.24 -10.01
C LYS A 378 -20.41 21.11 -11.45
N ASN A 379 -20.39 19.91 -12.02
CA ASN A 379 -20.90 19.66 -13.37
C ASN A 379 -22.42 19.81 -13.46
N HIS A 380 -23.14 19.49 -12.38
CA HIS A 380 -24.60 19.59 -12.36
C HIS A 380 -25.09 21.03 -12.13
N TYR A 381 -24.45 21.77 -11.23
CA TYR A 381 -24.90 23.10 -10.81
C TYR A 381 -24.05 24.26 -11.33
N GLY A 382 -22.98 23.99 -12.05
CA GLY A 382 -22.06 25.03 -12.57
C GLY A 382 -21.13 25.65 -11.51
N VAL A 383 -21.34 25.39 -10.23
CA VAL A 383 -20.58 25.95 -9.10
C VAL A 383 -20.27 24.89 -8.07
N TYR A 384 -19.20 25.07 -7.31
CA TYR A 384 -18.94 24.23 -6.13
C TYR A 384 -19.95 24.57 -5.03
N PRO A 385 -20.32 23.58 -4.18
CA PRO A 385 -21.28 23.80 -3.09
C PRO A 385 -20.76 24.85 -2.10
N ALA A 386 -21.64 25.57 -1.42
CA ALA A 386 -21.24 26.50 -0.35
C ALA A 386 -20.74 25.76 0.89
N SER A 387 -21.25 24.54 1.12
CA SER A 387 -20.75 23.61 2.13
C SER A 387 -20.94 22.18 1.65
N ILE A 388 -20.19 21.24 2.22
CA ILE A 388 -20.35 19.81 1.95
C ILE A 388 -21.78 19.32 2.28
N LYS A 389 -22.42 19.88 3.29
CA LYS A 389 -23.84 19.60 3.64
C LYS A 389 -24.81 19.84 2.48
N MET A 390 -24.51 20.79 1.62
CA MET A 390 -25.37 21.07 0.46
C MET A 390 -25.31 19.97 -0.61
N MET A 391 -24.18 19.30 -0.78
CA MET A 391 -24.10 18.12 -1.66
C MET A 391 -25.02 17.02 -1.16
N TYR A 392 -25.02 16.80 0.15
CA TYR A 392 -25.85 15.80 0.80
C TYR A 392 -27.34 16.09 0.63
N ALA A 393 -27.81 17.29 0.99
CA ALA A 393 -29.22 17.66 0.94
C ALA A 393 -29.81 17.65 -0.48
N GLN A 394 -29.07 18.18 -1.47
CA GLN A 394 -29.57 18.32 -2.85
C GLN A 394 -29.51 17.00 -3.63
N LEU A 395 -28.56 16.14 -3.33
CA LEU A 395 -28.51 14.80 -3.91
C LEU A 395 -29.59 13.88 -3.33
N LEU A 396 -29.98 14.10 -2.08
CA LEU A 396 -31.10 13.44 -1.43
C LEU A 396 -32.47 13.83 -2.04
N HIS A 397 -32.67 15.10 -2.38
CA HIS A 397 -33.99 15.60 -2.83
C HIS A 397 -34.36 15.23 -4.28
N ARG A 398 -33.37 14.92 -5.14
CA ARG A 398 -33.62 14.69 -6.57
C ARG A 398 -33.44 13.25 -7.05
N ALA A 399 -32.90 12.37 -6.23
CA ALA A 399 -32.76 10.98 -6.61
C ALA A 399 -33.69 10.13 -5.78
N ASN A 400 -34.71 9.55 -6.42
CA ASN A 400 -35.45 8.41 -5.87
C ASN A 400 -34.54 7.18 -5.59
N ASN A 401 -33.21 7.34 -5.78
CA ASN A 401 -32.12 6.42 -5.45
C ASN A 401 -31.17 7.07 -4.45
N LEU A 402 -31.64 7.23 -3.25
CA LEU A 402 -31.00 7.74 -2.05
C LEU A 402 -29.76 6.96 -1.56
N ASP A 403 -29.45 5.80 -2.12
CA ASP A 403 -28.47 4.88 -1.59
C ASP A 403 -27.02 5.32 -1.75
N MET A 404 -26.73 6.27 -2.59
CA MET A 404 -25.37 6.65 -2.92
C MET A 404 -24.65 7.35 -1.77
N PHE A 405 -25.36 8.27 -1.08
CA PHE A 405 -24.81 8.99 0.07
C PHE A 405 -25.22 8.38 1.42
N ARG A 406 -26.17 7.46 1.46
CA ARG A 406 -26.40 6.64 2.66
C ARG A 406 -25.25 5.69 2.95
N LYS A 407 -24.49 5.33 1.92
CA LYS A 407 -23.27 4.49 2.06
C LYS A 407 -21.98 5.30 2.22
N LEU A 408 -21.96 6.56 1.78
CA LEU A 408 -21.03 7.54 2.30
C LEU A 408 -21.65 8.03 3.60
N PRO A 409 -21.01 7.81 4.72
CA PRO A 409 -21.62 8.04 6.02
C PRO A 409 -21.64 9.51 6.43
N LEU A 410 -22.25 10.36 5.64
CA LEU A 410 -22.29 11.81 5.78
C LEU A 410 -23.62 12.29 6.32
N ARG A 411 -24.07 11.78 7.47
CA ARG A 411 -25.33 12.20 8.05
C ARG A 411 -25.23 13.51 8.82
N SER A 412 -24.06 13.88 9.31
CA SER A 412 -23.83 15.12 10.09
C SER A 412 -22.35 15.52 10.04
N GLU A 413 -21.99 16.73 10.52
CA GLU A 413 -20.57 17.09 10.74
C GLU A 413 -19.88 16.14 11.70
N ALA A 414 -20.60 15.65 12.70
CA ALA A 414 -20.10 14.60 13.59
C ALA A 414 -19.82 13.28 12.84
N ASP A 415 -20.59 12.96 11.81
CA ASP A 415 -20.37 11.77 10.98
C ASP A 415 -19.14 11.91 10.07
N TRP A 416 -18.77 13.14 9.66
CA TRP A 416 -17.52 13.40 8.94
C TRP A 416 -16.32 13.09 9.79
N SER A 417 -16.34 13.48 11.07
CA SER A 417 -15.28 13.16 12.01
C SER A 417 -15.09 11.64 12.20
N LEU A 418 -16.16 10.87 11.97
CA LEU A 418 -16.10 9.40 12.02
C LEU A 418 -15.44 8.79 10.78
N TYR A 419 -15.37 9.50 9.66
CA TYR A 419 -14.94 8.97 8.36
C TYR A 419 -13.74 9.70 7.77
N ALA A 420 -13.40 10.87 8.28
CA ALA A 420 -12.10 11.47 8.13
C ALA A 420 -11.12 10.69 9.02
N TYR A 421 -10.89 9.50 8.64
CA TYR A 421 -10.07 8.58 9.35
C TYR A 421 -8.68 8.63 8.80
N PRO A 422 -7.85 8.53 9.67
CA PRO A 422 -7.64 8.73 11.10
C PRO A 422 -6.98 10.03 11.42
N VAL A 423 -6.88 10.88 10.47
CA VAL A 423 -6.07 12.07 10.45
C VAL A 423 -7.01 13.26 10.45
N GLY A 424 -7.74 13.43 11.54
CA GLY A 424 -8.59 14.58 11.75
C GLY A 424 -9.86 14.64 10.89
N VAL A 425 -10.52 15.76 10.91
CA VAL A 425 -11.78 16.03 10.22
C VAL A 425 -11.51 16.50 8.80
N PHE A 426 -12.39 16.16 7.84
CA PHE A 426 -12.37 16.83 6.55
C PHE A 426 -12.88 18.26 6.68
N HIS A 427 -12.05 19.19 6.27
CA HIS A 427 -12.38 20.59 6.12
C HIS A 427 -12.70 20.92 4.68
N TYR A 428 -13.69 21.78 4.49
CA TYR A 428 -14.08 22.27 3.18
C TYR A 428 -14.18 23.79 3.19
N ARG A 429 -13.53 24.43 2.22
CA ARG A 429 -13.61 25.88 2.01
C ARG A 429 -13.90 26.20 0.55
N LYS A 430 -14.95 26.98 0.30
CA LYS A 430 -15.10 27.68 -0.97
C LYS A 430 -14.13 28.85 -1.02
N ILE A 431 -13.45 29.03 -2.14
CA ILE A 431 -12.43 30.05 -2.33
C ILE A 431 -13.03 31.26 -3.06
N ASP A 432 -13.21 32.37 -2.35
CA ASP A 432 -13.82 33.58 -2.90
C ASP A 432 -12.80 34.50 -3.57
N LYS A 433 -11.53 34.43 -3.20
CA LYS A 433 -10.40 35.16 -3.80
C LYS A 433 -9.20 34.25 -3.99
N LYS A 434 -8.34 34.58 -4.99
CA LYS A 434 -7.10 33.85 -5.22
C LYS A 434 -6.36 33.64 -3.89
N THR A 435 -6.17 32.38 -3.51
CA THR A 435 -5.60 31.99 -2.21
C THR A 435 -4.28 31.27 -2.43
N ARG A 436 -3.24 31.73 -1.72
CA ARG A 436 -1.93 31.06 -1.70
C ARG A 436 -2.02 29.84 -0.78
N ILE A 437 -1.41 28.77 -1.24
CA ILE A 437 -1.09 27.57 -0.45
C ILE A 437 0.40 27.27 -0.61
N GLU A 438 1.00 26.69 0.41
CA GLU A 438 2.39 26.26 0.40
C GLU A 438 2.46 24.74 0.54
N VAL A 439 3.25 24.07 -0.28
CA VAL A 439 3.50 22.62 -0.22
C VAL A 439 4.98 22.40 -0.43
N SER A 440 5.66 21.79 0.56
CA SER A 440 7.10 21.53 0.51
C SER A 440 7.93 22.77 0.14
N LYS A 441 7.59 23.94 0.72
CA LYS A 441 8.19 25.27 0.44
C LYS A 441 7.91 25.81 -0.98
N LEU A 442 7.03 25.17 -1.74
CA LEU A 442 6.61 25.65 -3.06
C LEU A 442 5.29 26.40 -2.94
N GLU A 443 5.23 27.58 -3.52
CA GLU A 443 4.02 28.41 -3.53
C GLU A 443 3.12 28.04 -4.71
N MET A 444 1.87 27.73 -4.42
CA MET A 444 0.83 27.47 -5.41
C MET A 444 -0.40 28.32 -5.13
N PHE A 445 -1.28 28.44 -6.12
CA PHE A 445 -2.47 29.29 -5.98
C PHE A 445 -3.74 28.56 -6.38
N VAL A 446 -4.72 28.58 -5.47
CA VAL A 446 -6.10 28.17 -5.75
C VAL A 446 -6.90 29.39 -6.20
N GLN A 447 -7.56 29.31 -7.35
CA GLN A 447 -8.27 30.44 -7.94
C GLN A 447 -9.62 30.68 -7.27
N ALA A 448 -10.13 31.90 -7.36
CA ALA A 448 -11.49 32.22 -6.94
C ALA A 448 -12.52 31.33 -7.66
N GLY A 449 -13.58 30.93 -6.97
CA GLY A 449 -14.60 30.03 -7.47
C GLY A 449 -14.25 28.54 -7.40
N GLN A 450 -13.02 28.18 -6.99
CA GLN A 450 -12.61 26.83 -6.63
C GLN A 450 -12.97 26.52 -5.16
N CYS A 451 -12.61 25.33 -4.72
CA CYS A 451 -12.71 24.94 -3.31
C CYS A 451 -11.47 24.20 -2.84
N LEU A 452 -11.24 24.22 -1.55
CA LEU A 452 -10.27 23.37 -0.85
C LEU A 452 -11.03 22.27 -0.08
N LEU A 453 -10.55 21.05 -0.23
CA LEU A 453 -10.87 19.92 0.63
C LEU A 453 -9.54 19.41 1.20
N TYR A 454 -9.42 19.34 2.50
CA TYR A 454 -8.22 18.90 3.19
C TYR A 454 -8.54 18.22 4.51
N SER A 455 -7.57 17.59 5.12
CA SER A 455 -7.61 16.99 6.45
C SER A 455 -6.42 17.51 7.26
N GLU A 456 -6.57 17.62 8.57
CA GLU A 456 -5.58 18.12 9.53
C GLU A 456 -4.25 17.35 9.55
N SER A 457 -4.14 16.23 8.88
CA SER A 457 -2.96 15.38 8.84
C SER A 457 -2.48 14.88 10.22
N LEU A 458 -1.20 14.55 10.37
CA LEU A 458 -0.66 13.79 11.49
C LEU A 458 -0.44 14.63 12.76
N ASP A 459 -0.37 15.95 12.64
CA ASP A 459 -0.20 16.86 13.78
C ASP A 459 -1.52 17.21 14.45
N ASN A 460 -2.65 16.91 13.81
CA ASN A 460 -4.01 17.19 14.27
C ASN A 460 -4.22 18.70 14.54
N GLU A 461 -3.54 19.54 13.74
CA GLU A 461 -3.69 20.99 13.74
C GLU A 461 -4.31 21.45 12.42
N ASP A 462 -5.23 22.41 12.47
CA ASP A 462 -5.89 22.98 11.27
C ASP A 462 -5.13 24.21 10.79
N ASP A 463 -4.25 24.06 9.82
CA ASP A 463 -3.58 25.17 9.11
C ASP A 463 -4.46 25.74 7.98
N ARG A 464 -5.75 25.42 7.96
CA ARG A 464 -6.79 25.90 7.04
C ARG A 464 -6.55 25.50 5.58
N GLY A 465 -5.81 24.41 5.34
CA GLY A 465 -5.41 23.96 4.01
C GLY A 465 -4.41 24.90 3.33
N LEU A 466 -3.73 25.76 4.09
CA LEU A 466 -2.76 26.75 3.56
C LEU A 466 -1.33 26.22 3.59
N ASP A 467 -1.04 25.30 4.48
CA ASP A 467 0.22 24.57 4.57
C ASP A 467 0.02 23.09 4.25
N GLY A 468 0.30 22.70 3.00
CA GLY A 468 0.16 21.30 2.57
C GLY A 468 1.31 20.40 3.04
N GLY A 469 2.26 20.90 3.82
CA GLY A 469 3.25 20.09 4.55
C GLY A 469 2.70 19.58 5.88
N LYS A 470 1.67 20.25 6.40
CA LYS A 470 0.98 19.93 7.66
C LYS A 470 -0.43 19.38 7.39
N ASP A 471 -1.22 20.08 6.56
CA ASP A 471 -2.53 19.61 6.12
C ASP A 471 -2.44 18.68 4.92
N LEU A 472 -3.23 17.60 4.90
CA LEU A 472 -3.36 16.73 3.74
C LEU A 472 -4.37 17.33 2.75
N ILE A 473 -3.87 18.02 1.71
CA ILE A 473 -4.71 18.61 0.67
C ILE A 473 -5.19 17.51 -0.29
N LEU A 474 -6.51 17.39 -0.40
CA LEU A 474 -7.17 16.39 -1.25
C LEU A 474 -7.75 17.02 -2.52
N TRP A 475 -8.20 18.29 -2.44
CA TRP A 475 -8.73 19.02 -3.58
C TRP A 475 -8.46 20.52 -3.46
N PRO A 476 -8.04 21.20 -4.55
CA PRO A 476 -7.72 20.62 -5.86
C PRO A 476 -6.47 19.72 -5.79
N PRO A 477 -6.28 18.81 -6.79
CA PRO A 477 -5.12 17.92 -6.80
C PRO A 477 -3.81 18.71 -6.84
N LEU A 478 -2.85 18.33 -5.98
CA LEU A 478 -1.54 19.00 -5.92
C LEU A 478 -0.80 18.91 -7.24
N LYS A 479 -0.84 17.76 -7.94
CA LYS A 479 -0.21 17.56 -9.24
C LYS A 479 -0.66 18.60 -10.28
N MET A 480 -1.97 18.88 -10.33
CA MET A 480 -2.51 19.94 -11.19
C MET A 480 -2.00 21.33 -10.79
N LEU A 481 -1.95 21.63 -9.50
CA LEU A 481 -1.44 22.91 -9.01
C LEU A 481 0.06 23.09 -9.35
N GLN A 482 0.85 22.03 -9.21
CA GLN A 482 2.26 22.00 -9.58
C GLN A 482 2.46 22.23 -11.08
N ARG A 483 1.65 21.56 -11.95
CA ARG A 483 1.69 21.83 -13.41
C ARG A 483 1.37 23.28 -13.74
N LYS A 484 0.33 23.85 -13.14
CA LYS A 484 -0.05 25.26 -13.35
C LYS A 484 1.01 26.26 -12.85
N ALA A 485 1.80 25.86 -11.88
CA ALA A 485 2.91 26.64 -11.36
C ALA A 485 4.23 26.41 -12.15
N GLY A 486 4.24 25.52 -13.15
CA GLY A 486 5.44 25.16 -13.92
C GLY A 486 6.46 24.34 -13.13
N LEU A 487 6.05 23.72 -12.05
CA LEU A 487 6.88 22.90 -11.16
C LEU A 487 6.94 21.43 -11.59
N LEU A 488 6.00 20.97 -12.38
CA LEU A 488 5.99 19.67 -13.08
C LEU A 488 6.19 19.95 -14.57
N LYS A 489 7.25 19.38 -15.14
CA LYS A 489 7.60 19.47 -16.57
C LYS A 489 7.28 18.17 -17.28
#